data_ede482bcdeb84609855df55b9636f3b6
#
_entry.id   ede482bcdeb84609855df55b9636f3b6
#
_cell.length_a   1.000
_cell.length_b   1.000
_cell.length_c   1.000
_cell.angle_alpha   90.00
_cell.angle_beta   90.00
_cell.angle_gamma   90.00
#
_symmetry.space_group_name_H-M   'P 1'
#
loop_
_entity.id
_entity.type
_entity.pdbx_description
1 polymer ?
#
loop_
_entity_poly.entity_id
_entity_poly.type
_entity_poly.pdbx_seq_one_letter_code
_entity_poly.pdbx_strand_id
1 'polypeptide(L)'
;MLNLAALRGDLSVLELSRRSGVARNTIAALERGEGNPTIDTLYALADALGVPLSDLLVERREPAVSVVRAGTGAHVAGAALEADLLERIERPGWLGELYAIRIHGRREAQPHPFGVEERLHVVSGRVRVGPVEEPVELGPGDYATYSGAVPHVYDGEATGTLLILTPGRGAR
;
A
#
# COMPACT_ATOMS: atom_id res chain seq x y z
N MET A 1 4.63 25.47 4.23
CA MET A 1 3.15 25.52 4.42
C MET A 1 2.76 24.27 5.19
N LEU A 2 1.76 24.33 6.09
CA LEU A 2 1.30 23.12 6.79
C LEU A 2 0.55 22.19 5.83
N ASN A 3 0.68 20.88 6.03
CA ASN A 3 0.00 19.85 5.24
C ASN A 3 -1.45 19.59 5.75
N LEU A 4 -2.07 20.59 6.39
CA LEU A 4 -3.33 20.41 7.12
C LEU A 4 -4.50 20.07 6.22
N ALA A 5 -4.66 20.78 5.10
CA ALA A 5 -5.77 20.56 4.18
C ALA A 5 -5.73 19.15 3.54
N ALA A 6 -4.53 18.68 3.16
CA ALA A 6 -4.35 17.35 2.60
C ALA A 6 -4.63 16.24 3.63
N LEU A 7 -4.17 16.40 4.88
CA LEU A 7 -4.39 15.43 5.95
C LEU A 7 -5.84 15.41 6.43
N ARG A 8 -6.56 16.54 6.35
CA ARG A 8 -7.99 16.60 6.67
C ARG A 8 -8.85 15.80 5.68
N GLY A 9 -8.46 15.75 4.42
CA GLY A 9 -9.20 15.02 3.39
C GLY A 9 -10.69 15.40 3.36
N ASP A 10 -11.56 14.41 3.42
CA ASP A 10 -13.02 14.57 3.40
C ASP A 10 -13.63 15.06 4.72
N LEU A 11 -12.84 15.16 5.80
CA LEU A 11 -13.33 15.67 7.08
C LEU A 11 -13.63 17.18 6.97
N SER A 12 -14.83 17.63 7.35
CA SER A 12 -15.16 19.06 7.28
C SER A 12 -14.35 19.89 8.29
N VAL A 13 -14.09 21.18 7.96
CA VAL A 13 -13.44 22.13 8.90
C VAL A 13 -14.24 22.25 10.21
N LEU A 14 -15.58 22.16 10.14
CA LEU A 14 -16.44 22.17 11.33
C LEU A 14 -16.17 20.97 12.24
N GLU A 15 -16.08 19.79 11.66
CA GLU A 15 -15.83 18.56 12.41
C GLU A 15 -14.42 18.53 12.99
N LEU A 16 -13.41 18.96 12.22
CA LEU A 16 -12.04 19.09 12.74
C LEU A 16 -11.96 20.10 13.88
N SER A 17 -12.66 21.24 13.76
CA SER A 17 -12.75 22.24 14.84
C SER A 17 -13.37 21.66 16.12
N ARG A 18 -14.41 20.85 15.98
CA ARG A 18 -15.07 20.20 17.11
C ARG A 18 -14.15 19.17 17.80
N ARG A 19 -13.42 18.38 17.03
CA ARG A 19 -12.50 17.34 17.55
C ARG A 19 -11.26 17.93 18.19
N SER A 20 -10.68 18.94 17.56
CA SER A 20 -9.41 19.55 18.01
C SER A 20 -9.59 20.66 19.05
N GLY A 21 -10.80 21.23 19.20
CA GLY A 21 -11.03 22.45 19.97
C GLY A 21 -10.47 23.73 19.32
N VAL A 22 -9.84 23.64 18.14
CA VAL A 22 -9.28 24.80 17.44
C VAL A 22 -10.38 25.52 16.66
N ALA A 23 -10.42 26.84 16.73
CA ALA A 23 -11.45 27.63 16.05
C ALA A 23 -11.41 27.44 14.54
N ARG A 24 -12.58 27.37 13.88
CA ARG A 24 -12.72 27.20 12.42
C ARG A 24 -11.92 28.21 11.60
N ASN A 25 -11.97 29.48 12.03
CA ASN A 25 -11.21 30.54 11.35
C ASN A 25 -9.70 30.33 11.43
N THR A 26 -9.21 29.82 12.56
CA THR A 26 -7.80 29.45 12.73
C THR A 26 -7.43 28.28 11.79
N ILE A 27 -8.24 27.22 11.73
CA ILE A 27 -8.02 26.08 10.82
C ILE A 27 -7.97 26.58 9.37
N ALA A 28 -8.96 27.37 8.94
CA ALA A 28 -9.04 27.90 7.58
C ALA A 28 -7.84 28.83 7.24
N ALA A 29 -7.38 29.63 8.19
CA ALA A 29 -6.17 30.47 7.99
C ALA A 29 -4.92 29.59 7.85
N LEU A 30 -4.76 28.56 8.69
CA LEU A 30 -3.62 27.64 8.61
C LEU A 30 -3.59 26.84 7.30
N GLU A 31 -4.76 26.44 6.77
CA GLU A 31 -4.87 25.76 5.46
C GLU A 31 -4.45 26.68 4.30
N ARG A 32 -4.64 27.99 4.42
CA ARG A 32 -4.15 28.97 3.44
C ARG A 32 -2.68 29.35 3.64
N GLY A 33 -2.03 28.80 4.68
CA GLY A 33 -0.66 29.17 5.03
C GLY A 33 -0.54 30.52 5.75
N GLU A 34 -1.65 31.00 6.30
CA GLU A 34 -1.74 32.23 7.04
C GLU A 34 -1.61 31.98 8.55
N GLY A 35 -0.84 32.81 9.24
CA GLY A 35 -0.68 32.72 10.69
C GLY A 35 0.48 31.81 11.15
N ASN A 36 0.76 31.88 12.44
CA ASN A 36 1.79 31.10 13.10
C ASN A 36 1.16 30.33 14.28
N PRO A 37 0.83 29.04 14.10
CA PRO A 37 0.18 28.25 15.14
C PRO A 37 1.16 27.99 16.29
N THR A 38 0.63 27.92 17.50
CA THR A 38 1.40 27.43 18.65
C THR A 38 1.61 25.93 18.55
N ILE A 39 2.60 25.41 19.27
CA ILE A 39 2.84 23.98 19.33
C ILE A 39 1.61 23.20 19.85
N ASP A 40 0.89 23.77 20.82
CA ASP A 40 -0.33 23.17 21.36
C ASP A 40 -1.45 23.08 20.31
N THR A 41 -1.57 24.14 19.46
CA THR A 41 -2.51 24.12 18.34
C THR A 41 -2.17 23.00 17.36
N LEU A 42 -0.88 22.80 17.05
CA LEU A 42 -0.43 21.74 16.16
C LEU A 42 -0.67 20.35 16.74
N TYR A 43 -0.39 20.13 18.04
CA TYR A 43 -0.70 18.86 18.70
C TYR A 43 -2.20 18.57 18.71
N ALA A 44 -3.04 19.56 19.03
CA ALA A 44 -4.49 19.39 19.04
C ALA A 44 -5.04 18.99 17.65
N LEU A 45 -4.47 19.56 16.58
CA LEU A 45 -4.86 19.20 15.21
C LEU A 45 -4.34 17.81 14.82
N ALA A 46 -3.09 17.46 15.16
CA ALA A 46 -2.51 16.15 14.91
C ALA A 46 -3.31 15.03 15.59
N ASP A 47 -3.63 15.20 16.87
CA ASP A 47 -4.45 14.26 17.66
C ASP A 47 -5.83 14.10 17.06
N ALA A 48 -6.50 15.21 16.69
CA ALA A 48 -7.83 15.18 16.09
C ALA A 48 -7.88 14.49 14.72
N LEU A 49 -6.77 14.51 14.00
CA LEU A 49 -6.59 13.83 12.70
C LEU A 49 -6.04 12.40 12.85
N GLY A 50 -5.55 12.02 14.03
CA GLY A 50 -4.94 10.72 14.28
C GLY A 50 -3.60 10.52 13.55
N VAL A 51 -2.82 11.60 13.36
CA VAL A 51 -1.54 11.59 12.66
C VAL A 51 -0.41 12.10 13.55
N PRO A 52 0.85 11.69 13.31
CA PRO A 52 2.00 12.31 13.97
C PRO A 52 2.11 13.80 13.65
N LEU A 53 2.59 14.60 14.63
CA LEU A 53 2.83 16.03 14.41
C LEU A 53 3.73 16.33 13.21
N SER A 54 4.72 15.47 12.97
CA SER A 54 5.62 15.57 11.81
C SER A 54 4.88 15.63 10.48
N ASP A 55 3.77 14.94 10.35
CA ASP A 55 2.99 14.87 9.10
C ASP A 55 2.30 16.21 8.80
N LEU A 56 1.95 17.00 9.82
CA LEU A 56 1.47 18.37 9.64
C LEU A 56 2.55 19.33 9.14
N LEU A 57 3.81 19.10 9.50
CA LEU A 57 4.95 19.98 9.21
C LEU A 57 5.62 19.67 7.87
N VAL A 58 5.47 18.47 7.36
CA VAL A 58 6.07 18.02 6.10
C VAL A 58 5.05 18.16 4.98
N GLU A 59 5.31 19.07 4.04
CA GLU A 59 4.55 19.12 2.79
C GLU A 59 4.92 17.87 1.97
N ARG A 60 4.15 16.79 2.09
CA ARG A 60 4.26 15.64 1.17
C ARG A 60 3.72 16.08 -0.19
N ARG A 61 4.59 16.69 -0.99
CA ARG A 61 4.36 16.73 -2.44
C ARG A 61 4.61 15.32 -2.95
N GLU A 62 3.56 14.53 -3.08
CA GLU A 62 3.66 13.33 -3.90
C GLU A 62 4.06 13.80 -5.31
N PRO A 63 5.12 13.26 -5.88
CA PRO A 63 5.50 13.60 -7.24
C PRO A 63 4.33 13.27 -8.16
N ALA A 64 4.06 14.14 -9.15
CA ALA A 64 2.98 13.90 -10.12
C ALA A 64 3.10 12.55 -10.85
N VAL A 65 4.33 12.02 -10.90
CA VAL A 65 4.65 10.69 -11.42
C VAL A 65 5.71 10.07 -10.50
N SER A 66 5.38 8.93 -9.90
CA SER A 66 6.36 8.09 -9.19
C SER A 66 6.93 7.07 -10.17
N VAL A 67 8.26 6.91 -10.19
CA VAL A 67 8.94 5.96 -11.08
C VAL A 67 9.87 5.09 -10.28
N VAL A 68 9.63 3.79 -10.31
CA VAL A 68 10.59 2.76 -9.88
C VAL A 68 11.29 2.21 -11.11
N ARG A 69 12.60 2.41 -11.21
CA ARG A 69 13.38 1.87 -12.33
C ARG A 69 13.64 0.39 -12.12
N ALA A 70 13.77 -0.37 -13.21
CA ALA A 70 14.07 -1.79 -13.14
C ALA A 70 15.32 -2.05 -12.28
N GLY A 71 15.20 -2.99 -11.33
CA GLY A 71 16.28 -3.36 -10.41
C GLY A 71 16.59 -2.35 -9.30
N THR A 72 15.77 -1.29 -9.11
CA THR A 72 15.97 -0.32 -8.01
C THR A 72 15.01 -0.49 -6.85
N GLY A 73 13.99 -1.34 -6.99
CA GLY A 73 13.06 -1.70 -5.91
C GLY A 73 13.73 -2.52 -4.81
N ALA A 74 13.08 -2.61 -3.65
CA ALA A 74 13.51 -3.53 -2.61
C ALA A 74 13.41 -4.97 -3.16
N HIS A 75 14.55 -5.65 -3.21
CA HIS A 75 14.70 -6.95 -3.86
C HIS A 75 14.62 -8.09 -2.85
N VAL A 76 13.87 -9.13 -3.20
CA VAL A 76 13.82 -10.40 -2.46
C VAL A 76 14.21 -11.51 -3.43
N ALA A 77 15.26 -12.24 -3.11
CA ALA A 77 15.71 -13.41 -3.86
C ALA A 77 15.42 -14.69 -3.10
N GLY A 78 14.78 -15.64 -3.77
CA GLY A 78 14.55 -17.00 -3.32
C GLY A 78 15.08 -18.02 -4.34
N ALA A 79 15.10 -19.30 -3.97
CA ALA A 79 15.64 -20.37 -4.82
C ALA A 79 14.88 -20.56 -6.13
N ALA A 80 13.61 -20.14 -6.21
CA ALA A 80 12.76 -20.35 -7.38
C ALA A 80 11.89 -19.13 -7.76
N LEU A 81 11.99 -18.05 -6.97
CA LEU A 81 11.25 -16.81 -7.21
C LEU A 81 12.05 -15.62 -6.72
N GLU A 82 12.18 -14.63 -7.58
CA GLU A 82 12.69 -13.29 -7.26
C GLU A 82 11.57 -12.27 -7.38
N ALA A 83 11.58 -11.26 -6.52
CA ALA A 83 10.59 -10.20 -6.51
C ALA A 83 11.23 -8.84 -6.22
N ASP A 84 10.90 -7.85 -7.02
CA ASP A 84 11.25 -6.43 -6.82
C ASP A 84 10.00 -5.66 -6.44
N LEU A 85 9.97 -5.05 -5.27
CA LEU A 85 8.84 -4.22 -4.83
C LEU A 85 8.75 -2.97 -5.70
N LEU A 86 7.61 -2.79 -6.39
CA LEU A 86 7.33 -1.63 -7.24
C LEU A 86 6.55 -0.57 -6.48
N GLU A 87 5.57 -0.98 -5.68
CA GLU A 87 4.70 -0.06 -4.96
C GLU A 87 4.11 -0.70 -3.70
N ARG A 88 3.99 0.11 -2.65
CA ARG A 88 3.25 -0.22 -1.45
C ARG A 88 2.09 0.75 -1.32
N ILE A 89 0.87 0.23 -1.36
CA ILE A 89 -0.38 0.99 -1.41
C ILE A 89 -1.12 0.79 -0.10
N GLU A 90 -1.14 1.82 0.75
CA GLU A 90 -1.90 1.79 2.00
C GLU A 90 -3.26 2.48 1.81
N ARG A 91 -4.33 1.81 2.21
CA ARG A 91 -5.69 2.32 2.21
C ARG A 91 -6.41 1.91 3.51
N PRO A 92 -7.43 2.65 3.95
CA PRO A 92 -8.24 2.21 5.07
C PRO A 92 -8.75 0.77 4.83
N GLY A 93 -8.40 -0.13 5.75
CA GLY A 93 -8.84 -1.52 5.70
C GLY A 93 -7.99 -2.50 4.89
N TRP A 94 -6.96 -2.07 4.15
CA TRP A 94 -6.07 -2.97 3.44
C TRP A 94 -4.70 -2.37 3.07
N LEU A 95 -3.74 -3.26 2.87
CA LEU A 95 -2.41 -2.98 2.34
C LEU A 95 -2.23 -3.75 1.04
N GLY A 96 -1.82 -3.08 -0.03
CA GLY A 96 -1.39 -3.68 -1.29
C GLY A 96 0.12 -3.57 -1.48
N GLU A 97 0.74 -4.65 -1.92
CA GLU A 97 2.16 -4.68 -2.29
C GLU A 97 2.27 -5.21 -3.71
N LEU A 98 2.72 -4.36 -4.64
CA LEU A 98 2.91 -4.71 -6.05
C LEU A 98 4.37 -5.03 -6.32
N TYR A 99 4.62 -6.18 -6.90
CA TYR A 99 5.95 -6.68 -7.23
C TYR A 99 6.09 -6.96 -8.72
N ALA A 100 7.27 -6.67 -9.28
CA ALA A 100 7.73 -7.35 -10.50
C ALA A 100 8.35 -8.68 -10.05
N ILE A 101 7.95 -9.78 -10.67
CA ILE A 101 8.43 -11.11 -10.28
C ILE A 101 9.08 -11.85 -11.44
N ARG A 102 10.05 -12.70 -11.07
CA ARG A 102 10.62 -13.73 -11.92
C ARG A 102 10.52 -15.07 -11.21
N ILE A 103 9.86 -16.01 -11.85
CA ILE A 103 9.75 -17.39 -11.40
C ILE A 103 10.69 -18.22 -12.26
N HIS A 104 11.56 -19.04 -11.64
CA HIS A 104 12.57 -19.85 -12.32
C HIS A 104 12.70 -21.23 -11.68
N GLY A 105 11.61 -21.82 -11.27
CA GLY A 105 11.55 -23.15 -10.64
C GLY A 105 10.29 -23.36 -9.86
N ARG A 106 10.31 -24.36 -8.96
CA ARG A 106 9.18 -24.68 -8.09
C ARG A 106 9.39 -24.15 -6.68
N ARG A 107 8.43 -23.41 -6.18
CA ARG A 107 8.32 -22.97 -4.79
C ARG A 107 6.92 -23.29 -4.27
N GLU A 108 6.86 -23.90 -3.10
CA GLU A 108 5.65 -23.97 -2.30
C GLU A 108 5.72 -22.94 -1.18
N ALA A 109 4.80 -22.01 -1.20
CA ALA A 109 4.72 -20.93 -0.22
C ALA A 109 3.84 -21.35 0.97
N GLN A 110 4.29 -20.99 2.17
CA GLN A 110 3.49 -21.16 3.37
C GLN A 110 2.30 -20.18 3.37
N PRO A 111 1.19 -20.55 4.03
CA PRO A 111 0.02 -19.68 4.12
C PRO A 111 0.38 -18.31 4.72
N HIS A 112 -0.10 -17.28 4.08
CA HIS A 112 -0.17 -15.94 4.65
C HIS A 112 -1.28 -15.84 5.71
N PRO A 113 -1.34 -14.75 6.50
CA PRO A 113 -2.46 -14.51 7.41
C PRO A 113 -3.83 -14.58 6.70
N PHE A 114 -4.87 -14.89 7.48
CA PHE A 114 -6.23 -14.97 6.96
C PHE A 114 -6.66 -13.70 6.21
N GLY A 115 -7.31 -13.87 5.07
CA GLY A 115 -7.81 -12.79 4.22
C GLY A 115 -6.78 -12.22 3.23
N VAL A 116 -5.54 -12.71 3.23
CA VAL A 116 -4.56 -12.33 2.19
C VAL A 116 -4.95 -12.95 0.86
N GLU A 117 -4.97 -12.12 -0.17
CA GLU A 117 -5.25 -12.50 -1.57
C GLU A 117 -4.04 -12.18 -2.44
N GLU A 118 -3.71 -13.05 -3.35
CA GLU A 118 -2.68 -12.83 -4.36
C GLU A 118 -3.29 -12.73 -5.75
N ARG A 119 -2.72 -11.83 -6.56
CA ARG A 119 -3.14 -11.56 -7.93
C ARG A 119 -1.93 -11.57 -8.84
N LEU A 120 -1.85 -12.55 -9.71
CA LEU A 120 -0.74 -12.74 -10.63
C LEU A 120 -1.16 -12.46 -12.06
N HIS A 121 -0.41 -11.58 -12.74
CA HIS A 121 -0.49 -11.38 -14.19
C HIS A 121 0.83 -11.84 -14.82
N VAL A 122 0.77 -12.74 -15.79
CA VAL A 122 1.93 -13.27 -16.50
C VAL A 122 2.23 -12.41 -17.72
N VAL A 123 3.47 -11.92 -17.82
CA VAL A 123 3.96 -11.14 -18.96
C VAL A 123 4.66 -12.04 -19.97
N SER A 124 5.49 -12.98 -19.50
CA SER A 124 6.19 -13.93 -20.37
C SER A 124 6.39 -15.28 -19.68
N GLY A 125 6.62 -16.33 -20.47
CA GLY A 125 6.83 -17.67 -19.96
C GLY A 125 5.54 -18.40 -19.61
N ARG A 126 5.64 -19.47 -18.82
CA ARG A 126 4.54 -20.26 -18.31
C ARG A 126 4.74 -20.62 -16.86
N VAL A 127 3.68 -20.62 -16.07
CA VAL A 127 3.74 -20.94 -14.66
C VAL A 127 2.47 -21.64 -14.22
N ARG A 128 2.60 -22.59 -13.32
CA ARG A 128 1.53 -23.22 -12.59
C ARG A 128 1.43 -22.57 -11.21
N VAL A 129 0.29 -21.95 -10.89
CA VAL A 129 0.11 -21.17 -9.65
C VAL A 129 -1.21 -21.45 -8.96
N GLY A 130 -1.30 -21.07 -7.68
CA GLY A 130 -2.52 -21.16 -6.88
C GLY A 130 -2.42 -22.18 -5.77
N PRO A 131 -3.55 -22.49 -5.09
CA PRO A 131 -3.59 -23.48 -4.02
C PRO A 131 -2.95 -24.80 -4.45
N VAL A 132 -2.15 -25.42 -3.58
CA VAL A 132 -1.42 -26.67 -3.90
C VAL A 132 -2.34 -27.77 -4.38
N GLU A 133 -3.58 -27.83 -3.86
CA GLU A 133 -4.56 -28.85 -4.21
C GLU A 133 -5.19 -28.63 -5.59
N GLU A 134 -5.26 -27.37 -6.07
CA GLU A 134 -5.92 -27.04 -7.33
C GLU A 134 -5.18 -25.89 -8.08
N PRO A 135 -3.90 -26.08 -8.43
CA PRO A 135 -3.16 -25.07 -9.15
C PRO A 135 -3.56 -25.02 -10.63
N VAL A 136 -3.49 -23.81 -11.21
CA VAL A 136 -3.80 -23.56 -12.62
C VAL A 136 -2.56 -23.19 -13.42
N GLU A 137 -2.51 -23.55 -14.71
CA GLU A 137 -1.45 -23.13 -15.61
C GLU A 137 -1.81 -21.81 -16.27
N LEU A 138 -0.86 -20.86 -16.24
CA LEU A 138 -0.96 -19.54 -16.86
C LEU A 138 0.15 -19.33 -17.87
N GLY A 139 -0.21 -18.67 -18.99
CA GLY A 139 0.70 -18.19 -20.02
C GLY A 139 0.66 -16.68 -20.16
N PRO A 140 1.40 -16.12 -21.13
CA PRO A 140 1.48 -14.67 -21.33
C PRO A 140 0.10 -14.04 -21.56
N GLY A 141 -0.20 -12.97 -20.80
CA GLY A 141 -1.48 -12.26 -20.81
C GLY A 141 -2.52 -12.83 -19.86
N ASP A 142 -2.31 -14.00 -19.28
CA ASP A 142 -3.23 -14.59 -18.31
C ASP A 142 -3.12 -13.92 -16.95
N TYR A 143 -4.24 -13.98 -16.22
CA TYR A 143 -4.37 -13.41 -14.89
C TYR A 143 -5.11 -14.36 -13.98
N ALA A 144 -4.62 -14.55 -12.75
CA ALA A 144 -5.28 -15.32 -11.72
C ALA A 144 -5.38 -14.56 -10.40
N THR A 145 -6.44 -14.82 -9.67
CA THR A 145 -6.63 -14.41 -8.28
C THR A 145 -6.85 -15.64 -7.43
N TYR A 146 -6.16 -15.75 -6.31
CA TYR A 146 -6.31 -16.86 -5.37
C TYR A 146 -6.02 -16.43 -3.94
N SER A 147 -6.49 -17.23 -2.98
CA SER A 147 -6.21 -17.01 -1.57
C SER A 147 -4.75 -17.32 -1.25
N GLY A 148 -4.02 -16.33 -0.76
CA GLY A 148 -2.70 -16.54 -0.17
C GLY A 148 -2.75 -17.13 1.25
N ALA A 149 -3.94 -17.25 1.85
CA ALA A 149 -4.10 -17.79 3.21
C ALA A 149 -4.10 -19.34 3.29
N VAL A 150 -3.82 -20.00 2.16
CA VAL A 150 -3.61 -21.46 2.07
C VAL A 150 -2.24 -21.76 1.48
N PRO A 151 -1.69 -22.99 1.66
CA PRO A 151 -0.49 -23.39 0.95
C PRO A 151 -0.70 -23.24 -0.55
N HIS A 152 0.24 -22.56 -1.22
CA HIS A 152 0.13 -22.28 -2.66
C HIS A 152 1.48 -22.45 -3.35
N VAL A 153 1.44 -22.70 -4.66
CA VAL A 153 2.61 -23.05 -5.45
C VAL A 153 2.85 -22.03 -6.56
N TYR A 154 4.13 -21.82 -6.84
CA TYR A 154 4.67 -21.24 -8.08
C TYR A 154 5.57 -22.31 -8.70
N ASP A 155 5.31 -22.74 -9.93
CA ASP A 155 6.05 -23.80 -10.58
C ASP A 155 6.19 -23.52 -12.08
N GLY A 156 7.38 -23.20 -12.53
CA GLY A 156 7.66 -22.90 -13.94
C GLY A 156 8.73 -21.87 -14.18
N GLU A 157 8.72 -21.31 -15.38
CA GLU A 157 9.60 -20.22 -15.81
C GLU A 157 8.74 -19.09 -16.39
N ALA A 158 8.60 -17.99 -15.65
CA ALA A 158 7.76 -16.86 -16.05
C ALA A 158 8.26 -15.55 -15.46
N THR A 159 7.87 -14.45 -16.12
CA THR A 159 7.94 -13.11 -15.56
C THR A 159 6.55 -12.50 -15.50
N GLY A 160 6.32 -11.62 -14.54
CA GLY A 160 5.01 -11.00 -14.39
C GLY A 160 4.95 -9.98 -13.28
N THR A 161 3.74 -9.63 -12.90
CA THR A 161 3.45 -8.81 -11.74
C THR A 161 2.61 -9.58 -10.73
N LEU A 162 2.97 -9.47 -9.45
CA LEU A 162 2.25 -10.04 -8.32
C LEU A 162 1.77 -8.90 -7.44
N LEU A 163 0.46 -8.84 -7.20
CA LEU A 163 -0.14 -7.95 -6.21
C LEU A 163 -0.61 -8.79 -5.02
N ILE A 164 -0.07 -8.50 -3.84
CA ILE A 164 -0.48 -9.10 -2.58
C ILE A 164 -1.37 -8.10 -1.85
N LEU A 165 -2.60 -8.51 -1.56
CA LEU A 165 -3.57 -7.72 -0.80
C LEU A 165 -3.71 -8.30 0.61
N THR A 166 -3.33 -7.51 1.60
CA THR A 166 -3.40 -7.87 3.01
C THR A 166 -4.49 -7.05 3.70
N PRO A 167 -5.47 -7.67 4.40
CA PRO A 167 -6.44 -6.94 5.21
C PRO A 167 -5.75 -6.10 6.27
N GLY A 168 -6.19 -4.84 6.42
CA GLY A 168 -5.69 -3.94 7.45
C GLY A 168 -6.07 -4.41 8.86
N ARG A 169 -5.25 -4.05 9.85
CA ARG A 169 -5.53 -4.33 11.26
C ARG A 169 -6.79 -3.56 11.68
N GLY A 170 -7.94 -4.19 11.65
CA GLY A 170 -9.23 -3.58 12.04
C GLY A 170 -10.43 -4.00 11.20
N ALA A 171 -10.24 -4.73 10.13
CA ALA A 171 -11.33 -5.38 9.40
C ALA A 171 -11.72 -6.68 10.14
N ARG A 172 -12.51 -6.55 11.19
CA ARG A 172 -13.28 -7.63 11.82
C ARG A 172 -14.74 -7.30 11.72
#